data_e05852f232e1f0957124a64c99b8b581
#
_entry.id   e05852f232e1f0957124a64c99b8b581
#
_cell.length_a   1.000
_cell.length_b   1.000
_cell.length_c   1.000
_cell.angle_alpha   90.00
_cell.angle_beta   90.00
_cell.angle_gamma   90.00
#
_symmetry.space_group_name_H-M   'P 1'
#
loop_
_entity.id
_entity.type
_entity.pdbx_description
1 polymer ?
#
loop_
_entity_poly.entity_id
_entity_poly.type
_entity_poly.pdbx_seq_one_letter_code
_entity_poly.pdbx_strand_id
1 'polypeptide(L)'
;MKTNLLKKLAIGIAIIYAPLQSMAWGAEGHRICGQIADSYLSPQARKAIKEILGNESIAITSNWADFIKSDPDYNYLSPWHYIDFDKAYTLPEMQDFLAHDTKVDAYTKLNFLITELKKKDLSKENKLLYLRMLIHIIEDVHQPMHTAHTDDKGGNDFKVNWFNTPTNLHSIWDSQLIEFQQLSYTEYTNAINHTTLAQRNEWQKAPIAQWLYESNQIAEKLYTEIKPGDTLSGYKYNFNHIETLNNQLLKAGVRLAGVLNQLFS
;
A
#
# COMPACT_ATOMS: atom_id res chain seq x y z
N MET A 1 64.97 -14.43 22.65
CA MET A 1 64.01 -13.29 22.73
C MET A 1 63.12 -13.36 21.47
N LYS A 2 61.90 -13.82 21.63
CA LYS A 2 60.89 -13.90 20.51
C LYS A 2 59.81 -12.89 20.82
N THR A 3 59.73 -11.85 20.03
CA THR A 3 58.65 -10.85 20.12
C THR A 3 57.44 -11.33 19.30
N ASN A 4 56.39 -11.68 19.97
CA ASN A 4 55.12 -12.00 19.35
C ASN A 4 54.38 -10.71 18.95
N LEU A 5 54.27 -10.51 17.65
CA LEU A 5 53.48 -9.44 17.06
C LEU A 5 52.03 -9.89 16.95
N LEU A 6 51.21 -9.49 17.91
CA LEU A 6 49.75 -9.66 17.83
C LEU A 6 49.16 -8.74 16.76
N LYS A 7 48.86 -9.28 15.61
CA LYS A 7 48.06 -8.59 14.59
C LYS A 7 46.63 -8.46 15.09
N LYS A 8 46.22 -7.27 15.50
CA LYS A 8 44.82 -6.92 15.75
C LYS A 8 44.08 -6.87 14.40
N LEU A 9 43.29 -7.87 14.14
CA LEU A 9 42.35 -7.87 13.00
C LEU A 9 41.16 -7.01 13.40
N ALA A 10 41.09 -5.78 12.91
CA ALA A 10 39.92 -4.94 13.02
C ALA A 10 38.92 -5.37 11.94
N ILE A 11 37.91 -6.14 12.30
CA ILE A 11 36.77 -6.42 11.44
C ILE A 11 35.92 -5.16 11.43
N GLY A 12 36.05 -4.35 10.40
CA GLY A 12 35.14 -3.26 10.12
C GLY A 12 33.81 -3.85 9.64
N ILE A 13 32.78 -3.81 10.47
CA ILE A 13 31.41 -4.07 10.01
C ILE A 13 31.01 -2.87 9.17
N ALA A 14 31.10 -3.01 7.85
CA ALA A 14 30.45 -2.09 6.92
C ALA A 14 28.94 -2.34 7.01
N ILE A 15 28.25 -1.49 7.78
CA ILE A 15 26.79 -1.41 7.70
C ILE A 15 26.49 -0.83 6.32
N ILE A 16 26.16 -1.71 5.38
CA ILE A 16 25.64 -1.30 4.08
C ILE A 16 24.26 -0.72 4.37
N TYR A 17 24.18 0.61 4.40
CA TYR A 17 22.92 1.31 4.28
C TYR A 17 22.42 1.06 2.84
N ALA A 18 21.69 -0.03 2.63
CA ALA A 18 20.83 -0.11 1.45
C ALA A 18 19.78 1.01 1.63
N PRO A 19 19.59 1.89 0.63
CA PRO A 19 18.47 2.80 0.69
C PRO A 19 17.22 1.94 0.82
N LEU A 20 16.47 2.10 1.92
CA LEU A 20 15.11 1.58 2.03
C LEU A 20 14.35 2.27 0.91
N GLN A 21 14.18 1.56 -0.21
CA GLN A 21 13.24 1.99 -1.24
C GLN A 21 11.89 1.99 -0.54
N SER A 22 11.20 3.13 -0.61
CA SER A 22 9.83 3.23 -0.15
C SER A 22 9.04 2.13 -0.84
N MET A 23 8.62 1.18 -0.05
CA MET A 23 7.67 0.14 -0.45
C MET A 23 6.30 0.71 -0.06
N ALA A 24 5.30 0.55 -0.90
CA ALA A 24 3.89 0.73 -0.60
C ALA A 24 3.54 0.19 0.80
N TRP A 25 2.29 0.08 1.22
CA TRP A 25 2.07 -0.64 2.49
C TRP A 25 3.15 -1.68 2.66
N GLY A 26 3.93 -1.65 3.71
CA GLY A 26 4.96 -2.66 3.94
C GLY A 26 4.37 -4.07 3.79
N ALA A 27 5.20 -5.06 3.56
CA ALA A 27 4.74 -6.42 3.21
C ALA A 27 3.65 -6.98 4.14
N GLU A 28 3.58 -6.52 5.38
CA GLU A 28 2.55 -6.95 6.34
C GLU A 28 1.22 -6.25 6.08
N GLY A 29 1.20 -4.95 5.79
CA GLY A 29 -0.01 -4.20 5.47
C GLY A 29 -0.72 -4.74 4.23
N HIS A 30 0.04 -5.03 3.17
CA HIS A 30 -0.49 -5.70 1.98
C HIS A 30 -1.12 -7.06 2.31
N ARG A 31 -0.44 -7.90 3.11
CA ARG A 31 -1.02 -9.19 3.50
C ARG A 31 -2.28 -9.06 4.32
N ILE A 32 -2.38 -8.06 5.19
CA ILE A 32 -3.60 -7.77 5.96
C ILE A 32 -4.75 -7.43 4.99
N CYS A 33 -4.53 -6.50 4.05
CA CYS A 33 -5.53 -6.11 3.07
C CYS A 33 -5.98 -7.30 2.19
N GLY A 34 -5.02 -8.06 1.66
CA GLY A 34 -5.30 -9.25 0.86
C GLY A 34 -6.03 -10.34 1.63
N GLN A 35 -5.72 -10.55 2.91
CA GLN A 35 -6.41 -11.52 3.77
C GLN A 35 -7.84 -11.06 4.10
N ILE A 36 -8.07 -9.78 4.32
CA ILE A 36 -9.40 -9.21 4.49
C ILE A 36 -10.21 -9.40 3.20
N ALA A 37 -9.62 -9.10 2.04
CA ALA A 37 -10.28 -9.26 0.75
C ALA A 37 -10.70 -10.72 0.52
N ASP A 38 -9.83 -11.68 0.80
CA ASP A 38 -10.16 -13.10 0.70
C ASP A 38 -11.39 -13.49 1.52
N SER A 39 -11.59 -12.90 2.70
CA SER A 39 -12.72 -13.18 3.59
C SER A 39 -14.08 -12.81 2.97
N TYR A 40 -14.12 -11.89 2.00
CA TYR A 40 -15.33 -11.36 1.39
C TYR A 40 -15.52 -11.73 -0.08
N LEU A 41 -14.71 -12.64 -0.61
CA LEU A 41 -14.89 -13.14 -1.97
C LEU A 41 -16.13 -14.04 -2.09
N SER A 42 -16.85 -13.87 -3.19
CA SER A 42 -17.86 -14.84 -3.61
C SER A 42 -17.20 -16.19 -3.96
N PRO A 43 -17.92 -17.31 -3.86
CA PRO A 43 -17.39 -18.61 -4.27
C PRO A 43 -16.92 -18.62 -5.74
N GLN A 44 -17.62 -17.90 -6.63
CA GLN A 44 -17.28 -17.80 -8.05
C GLN A 44 -15.98 -17.03 -8.24
N ALA A 45 -15.85 -15.85 -7.65
CA ALA A 45 -14.64 -15.03 -7.74
C ALA A 45 -13.44 -15.78 -7.15
N ARG A 46 -13.59 -16.41 -5.99
CA ARG A 46 -12.55 -17.26 -5.37
C ARG A 46 -12.05 -18.36 -6.30
N LYS A 47 -12.97 -19.07 -6.97
CA LYS A 47 -12.61 -20.12 -7.93
C LYS A 47 -11.85 -19.54 -9.12
N ALA A 48 -12.34 -18.48 -9.74
CA ALA A 48 -11.71 -17.85 -10.90
C ALA A 48 -10.32 -17.29 -10.58
N ILE A 49 -10.17 -16.63 -9.43
CA ILE A 49 -8.89 -16.09 -8.96
C ILE A 49 -7.90 -17.24 -8.70
N LYS A 50 -8.33 -18.35 -8.09
CA LYS A 50 -7.50 -19.52 -7.89
C LYS A 50 -7.03 -20.14 -9.20
N GLU A 51 -7.84 -20.11 -10.26
CA GLU A 51 -7.42 -20.59 -11.59
C GLU A 51 -6.31 -19.72 -12.19
N ILE A 52 -6.25 -18.43 -11.83
CA ILE A 52 -5.21 -17.49 -12.29
C ILE A 52 -3.97 -17.57 -11.42
N LEU A 53 -4.11 -17.52 -10.09
CA LEU A 53 -3.01 -17.45 -9.12
C LEU A 53 -2.42 -18.82 -8.77
N GLY A 54 -3.14 -19.93 -9.08
CA GLY A 54 -2.72 -21.27 -8.69
C GLY A 54 -2.82 -21.46 -7.17
N ASN A 55 -1.71 -21.80 -6.54
CA ASN A 55 -1.63 -22.04 -5.09
C ASN A 55 -1.29 -20.78 -4.27
N GLU A 56 -1.05 -19.65 -4.93
CA GLU A 56 -0.74 -18.40 -4.26
C GLU A 56 -2.02 -17.78 -3.68
N SER A 57 -2.00 -17.39 -2.40
CA SER A 57 -3.12 -16.66 -1.78
C SER A 57 -3.11 -15.20 -2.18
N ILE A 58 -4.27 -14.52 -2.07
CA ILE A 58 -4.34 -13.06 -2.30
C ILE A 58 -3.37 -12.34 -1.37
N ALA A 59 -3.31 -12.69 -0.08
CA ALA A 59 -2.40 -12.09 0.88
C ALA A 59 -0.91 -12.20 0.49
N ILE A 60 -0.50 -13.28 -0.16
CA ILE A 60 0.88 -13.42 -0.66
C ILE A 60 1.06 -12.66 -1.97
N THR A 61 0.09 -12.77 -2.87
CA THR A 61 0.06 -12.06 -4.16
C THR A 61 0.15 -10.54 -3.99
N SER A 62 -0.44 -9.98 -2.93
CA SER A 62 -0.42 -8.55 -2.62
C SER A 62 0.98 -7.94 -2.59
N ASN A 63 2.01 -8.72 -2.26
CA ASN A 63 3.40 -8.24 -2.20
C ASN A 63 4.18 -8.37 -3.52
N TRP A 64 3.61 -9.03 -4.52
CA TRP A 64 4.36 -9.35 -5.74
C TRP A 64 4.90 -8.10 -6.44
N ALA A 65 4.09 -7.04 -6.54
CA ALA A 65 4.44 -5.83 -7.25
C ALA A 65 5.64 -5.08 -6.61
N ASP A 66 5.79 -5.17 -5.30
CA ASP A 66 6.95 -4.63 -4.59
C ASP A 66 8.19 -5.51 -4.77
N PHE A 67 8.02 -6.82 -4.69
CA PHE A 67 9.16 -7.74 -4.84
C PHE A 67 9.75 -7.71 -6.24
N ILE A 68 8.92 -7.51 -7.27
CA ILE A 68 9.39 -7.46 -8.66
C ILE A 68 10.15 -6.17 -9.00
N LYS A 69 10.07 -5.12 -8.17
CA LYS A 69 10.84 -3.88 -8.33
C LYS A 69 12.37 -4.12 -8.39
N SER A 70 12.83 -5.28 -7.92
CA SER A 70 14.23 -5.68 -8.04
C SER A 70 14.64 -6.11 -9.47
N ASP A 71 13.68 -6.38 -10.35
CA ASP A 71 13.88 -6.75 -11.73
C ASP A 71 13.71 -5.52 -12.64
N PRO A 72 14.78 -5.07 -13.34
CA PRO A 72 14.74 -3.90 -14.21
C PRO A 72 13.68 -3.97 -15.32
N ASP A 73 13.30 -5.16 -15.78
CA ASP A 73 12.30 -5.34 -16.84
C ASP A 73 10.91 -4.88 -16.39
N TYR A 74 10.68 -4.74 -15.08
CA TYR A 74 9.43 -4.27 -14.48
C TYR A 74 9.49 -2.82 -13.99
N ASN A 75 10.56 -2.06 -14.24
CA ASN A 75 10.67 -0.65 -13.81
C ASN A 75 9.52 0.24 -14.30
N TYR A 76 8.89 -0.11 -15.42
CA TYR A 76 7.74 0.62 -15.97
C TYR A 76 6.49 0.56 -15.08
N LEU A 77 6.42 -0.37 -14.11
CA LEU A 77 5.34 -0.49 -13.15
C LEU A 77 5.48 0.49 -11.98
N SER A 78 6.67 1.05 -11.76
CA SER A 78 6.95 1.90 -10.60
C SER A 78 5.97 3.07 -10.43
N PRO A 79 5.59 3.84 -11.46
CA PRO A 79 4.62 4.93 -11.30
C PRO A 79 3.17 4.46 -11.10
N TRP A 80 2.87 3.15 -11.16
CA TRP A 80 1.51 2.63 -10.98
C TRP A 80 1.08 2.56 -9.51
N HIS A 81 2.03 2.70 -8.58
CA HIS A 81 1.80 2.50 -7.16
C HIS A 81 1.17 3.70 -6.44
N TYR A 82 1.23 4.90 -7.01
CA TYR A 82 0.81 6.13 -6.34
C TYR A 82 0.20 7.13 -7.32
N ILE A 83 -0.46 8.12 -6.76
CA ILE A 83 -0.88 9.34 -7.44
C ILE A 83 -0.64 10.51 -6.49
N ASP A 84 0.30 11.37 -6.83
CA ASP A 84 0.63 12.54 -6.03
C ASP A 84 -0.10 13.78 -6.55
N PHE A 85 -0.58 14.60 -5.63
CA PHE A 85 -1.33 15.81 -5.90
C PHE A 85 -0.48 17.06 -5.64
N ASP A 86 -0.77 18.16 -6.33
CA ASP A 86 -0.08 19.43 -6.19
C ASP A 86 -0.69 20.34 -5.13
N LYS A 87 -1.86 20.00 -4.62
CA LYS A 87 -2.61 20.74 -3.60
C LYS A 87 -3.66 19.86 -2.94
N ALA A 88 -4.23 20.33 -1.85
CA ALA A 88 -5.45 19.77 -1.29
C ALA A 88 -6.64 20.00 -2.25
N TYR A 89 -7.43 18.97 -2.48
CA TYR A 89 -8.63 19.01 -3.32
C TYR A 89 -9.89 18.82 -2.48
N THR A 90 -10.98 19.47 -2.87
CA THR A 90 -12.32 19.00 -2.52
C THR A 90 -12.69 17.80 -3.37
N LEU A 91 -13.67 17.00 -2.96
CA LEU A 91 -14.08 15.84 -3.76
C LEU A 91 -14.52 16.20 -5.19
N PRO A 92 -15.32 17.26 -5.46
CA PRO A 92 -15.65 17.67 -6.83
C PRO A 92 -14.43 18.09 -7.65
N GLU A 93 -13.47 18.83 -7.06
CA GLU A 93 -12.23 19.20 -7.75
C GLU A 93 -11.36 17.99 -8.09
N MET A 94 -11.25 17.03 -7.16
CA MET A 94 -10.53 15.77 -7.42
C MET A 94 -11.20 14.97 -8.52
N GLN A 95 -12.52 14.89 -8.54
CA GLN A 95 -13.27 14.22 -9.62
C GLN A 95 -13.02 14.87 -10.98
N ASP A 96 -13.01 16.21 -11.05
CA ASP A 96 -12.70 16.96 -12.27
C ASP A 96 -11.24 16.73 -12.71
N PHE A 97 -10.28 16.82 -11.78
CA PHE A 97 -8.87 16.50 -12.05
C PHE A 97 -8.70 15.11 -12.63
N LEU A 98 -9.26 14.10 -11.97
CA LEU A 98 -9.15 12.70 -12.39
C LEU A 98 -9.85 12.40 -13.73
N ALA A 99 -10.92 13.12 -14.05
CA ALA A 99 -11.60 12.98 -15.34
C ALA A 99 -10.73 13.43 -16.53
N HIS A 100 -9.76 14.30 -16.30
CA HIS A 100 -8.83 14.83 -17.31
C HIS A 100 -7.41 14.26 -17.17
N ASP A 101 -7.18 13.37 -16.21
CA ASP A 101 -5.85 12.81 -15.97
C ASP A 101 -5.46 11.82 -17.06
N THR A 102 -4.29 12.04 -17.64
CA THR A 102 -3.68 11.20 -18.68
C THR A 102 -2.31 10.68 -18.29
N LYS A 103 -1.87 10.96 -17.06
CA LYS A 103 -0.56 10.52 -16.55
C LYS A 103 -0.56 9.01 -16.31
N VAL A 104 0.64 8.46 -16.23
CA VAL A 104 0.83 7.08 -15.77
C VAL A 104 0.94 7.09 -14.26
N ASP A 105 -0.13 6.74 -13.58
CA ASP A 105 -0.26 6.72 -12.12
C ASP A 105 -1.25 5.63 -11.66
N ALA A 106 -1.48 5.54 -10.36
CA ALA A 106 -2.38 4.55 -9.78
C ALA A 106 -3.81 4.65 -10.30
N TYR A 107 -4.36 5.85 -10.49
CA TYR A 107 -5.75 6.03 -10.94
C TYR A 107 -5.97 5.55 -12.37
N THR A 108 -5.14 6.03 -13.29
CA THR A 108 -5.23 5.67 -14.71
C THR A 108 -4.98 4.18 -14.90
N LYS A 109 -4.08 3.58 -14.11
CA LYS A 109 -3.76 2.15 -14.18
C LYS A 109 -4.80 1.27 -13.53
N LEU A 110 -5.45 1.67 -12.44
CA LEU A 110 -6.61 0.95 -11.90
C LEU A 110 -7.72 0.82 -12.94
N ASN A 111 -8.08 1.94 -13.60
CA ASN A 111 -9.11 1.93 -14.66
C ASN A 111 -8.70 1.05 -15.85
N PHE A 112 -7.43 1.12 -16.27
CA PHE A 112 -6.89 0.24 -17.31
C PHE A 112 -7.00 -1.23 -16.91
N LEU A 113 -6.52 -1.62 -15.74
CA LEU A 113 -6.50 -3.01 -15.27
C LEU A 113 -7.90 -3.60 -15.12
N ILE A 114 -8.84 -2.82 -14.58
CA ILE A 114 -10.25 -3.22 -14.47
C ILE A 114 -10.87 -3.45 -15.86
N THR A 115 -10.50 -2.63 -16.84
CA THR A 115 -10.98 -2.76 -18.22
C THR A 115 -10.38 -3.99 -18.91
N GLU A 116 -9.07 -4.18 -18.78
CA GLU A 116 -8.35 -5.29 -19.39
C GLU A 116 -8.79 -6.65 -18.84
N LEU A 117 -8.93 -6.76 -17.51
CA LEU A 117 -9.31 -8.02 -16.86
C LEU A 117 -10.74 -8.50 -17.21
N LYS A 118 -11.59 -7.63 -17.78
CA LYS A 118 -12.90 -8.00 -18.32
C LYS A 118 -12.82 -8.67 -19.70
N LYS A 119 -11.70 -8.57 -20.42
CA LYS A 119 -11.52 -9.15 -21.75
C LYS A 119 -11.39 -10.65 -21.68
N LYS A 120 -12.07 -11.35 -22.57
CA LYS A 120 -12.08 -12.83 -22.64
C LYS A 120 -10.81 -13.40 -23.29
N ASP A 121 -10.18 -12.64 -24.17
CA ASP A 121 -9.04 -13.02 -25.00
C ASP A 121 -7.67 -12.60 -24.41
N LEU A 122 -7.67 -12.15 -23.15
CA LEU A 122 -6.43 -11.77 -22.45
C LEU A 122 -5.54 -13.01 -22.25
N SER A 123 -4.24 -12.90 -22.61
CA SER A 123 -3.29 -13.99 -22.39
C SER A 123 -3.18 -14.36 -20.91
N LYS A 124 -2.75 -15.58 -20.62
CA LYS A 124 -2.59 -16.03 -19.22
C LYS A 124 -1.56 -15.21 -18.46
N GLU A 125 -0.47 -14.84 -19.11
CA GLU A 125 0.61 -14.03 -18.57
C GLU A 125 0.11 -12.64 -18.18
N ASN A 126 -0.60 -11.97 -19.10
CA ASN A 126 -1.19 -10.67 -18.84
C ASN A 126 -2.29 -10.73 -17.77
N LYS A 127 -3.10 -11.78 -17.77
CA LYS A 127 -4.14 -11.97 -16.76
C LYS A 127 -3.53 -12.09 -15.36
N LEU A 128 -2.45 -12.85 -15.22
CA LEU A 128 -1.71 -12.98 -13.95
C LEU A 128 -1.05 -11.66 -13.53
N LEU A 129 -0.34 -11.01 -14.45
CA LEU A 129 0.30 -9.72 -14.20
C LEU A 129 -0.71 -8.66 -13.77
N TYR A 130 -1.81 -8.53 -14.53
CA TYR A 130 -2.82 -7.51 -14.28
C TYR A 130 -3.60 -7.77 -12.99
N LEU A 131 -3.87 -9.03 -12.66
CA LEU A 131 -4.50 -9.37 -11.39
C LEU A 131 -3.59 -9.02 -10.20
N ARG A 132 -2.30 -9.35 -10.28
CA ARG A 132 -1.31 -9.00 -9.25
C ARG A 132 -1.21 -7.50 -9.05
N MET A 133 -1.10 -6.73 -10.14
CA MET A 133 -1.05 -5.27 -10.08
C MET A 133 -2.36 -4.66 -9.57
N LEU A 134 -3.52 -5.17 -9.99
CA LEU A 134 -4.82 -4.69 -9.52
C LEU A 134 -4.96 -4.85 -8.01
N ILE A 135 -4.62 -6.03 -7.47
CA ILE A 135 -4.65 -6.32 -6.04
C ILE A 135 -3.80 -5.28 -5.30
N HIS A 136 -2.54 -5.17 -5.69
CA HIS A 136 -1.57 -4.30 -5.03
C HIS A 136 -1.97 -2.82 -5.07
N ILE A 137 -2.31 -2.29 -6.26
CA ILE A 137 -2.62 -0.86 -6.42
C ILE A 137 -3.89 -0.46 -5.65
N ILE A 138 -4.91 -1.34 -5.57
CA ILE A 138 -6.08 -1.05 -4.74
C ILE A 138 -5.68 -0.88 -3.28
N GLU A 139 -4.75 -1.67 -2.80
CA GLU A 139 -4.23 -1.56 -1.44
C GLU A 139 -3.41 -0.27 -1.25
N ASP A 140 -2.53 0.05 -2.20
CA ASP A 140 -1.69 1.23 -2.20
C ASP A 140 -2.47 2.54 -2.10
N VAL A 141 -3.53 2.71 -2.87
CA VAL A 141 -4.32 3.95 -2.87
C VAL A 141 -5.10 4.18 -1.57
N HIS A 142 -5.07 3.23 -0.64
CA HIS A 142 -5.59 3.40 0.71
C HIS A 142 -4.50 3.77 1.73
N GLN A 143 -3.22 3.74 1.34
CA GLN A 143 -2.12 4.29 2.14
C GLN A 143 -2.05 5.81 1.90
N PRO A 144 -2.21 6.65 2.94
CA PRO A 144 -2.34 8.10 2.74
C PRO A 144 -1.18 8.76 1.98
N MET A 145 0.05 8.27 2.20
CA MET A 145 1.22 8.85 1.52
C MET A 145 1.33 8.46 0.04
N HIS A 146 0.55 7.49 -0.45
CA HIS A 146 0.42 7.17 -1.88
C HIS A 146 -0.55 8.08 -2.64
N THR A 147 -1.19 8.99 -1.93
CA THR A 147 -2.12 9.99 -2.47
C THR A 147 -1.80 11.38 -1.89
N ALA A 148 -0.52 11.65 -1.62
CA ALA A 148 -0.06 12.82 -0.90
C ALA A 148 0.52 13.89 -1.85
N HIS A 149 1.57 14.61 -1.44
CA HIS A 149 2.09 15.74 -2.18
C HIS A 149 3.20 15.36 -3.17
N THR A 150 3.18 15.97 -4.35
CA THR A 150 4.20 15.79 -5.40
C THR A 150 5.57 16.31 -4.97
N ASP A 151 5.62 17.43 -4.25
CA ASP A 151 6.84 18.16 -3.92
C ASP A 151 7.73 17.45 -2.90
N ASP A 152 7.16 16.55 -2.09
CA ASP A 152 7.90 15.73 -1.14
C ASP A 152 7.87 14.23 -1.47
N LYS A 153 7.43 13.88 -2.68
CA LYS A 153 7.33 12.49 -3.20
C LYS A 153 6.47 11.62 -2.28
N GLY A 154 5.28 12.08 -1.95
CA GLY A 154 4.39 11.36 -1.07
C GLY A 154 4.98 11.17 0.33
N GLY A 155 5.60 12.18 0.93
CA GLY A 155 6.18 12.12 2.26
C GLY A 155 7.54 11.40 2.36
N ASN A 156 8.13 10.97 1.25
CA ASN A 156 9.46 10.36 1.24
C ASN A 156 10.57 11.37 1.59
N ASP A 157 10.41 12.60 1.17
CA ASP A 157 11.33 13.68 1.48
C ASP A 157 10.96 14.40 2.79
N PHE A 158 9.81 14.09 3.40
CA PHE A 158 9.37 14.61 4.70
C PHE A 158 10.05 13.85 5.85
N LYS A 159 11.25 14.30 6.23
CA LYS A 159 12.09 13.61 7.23
C LYS A 159 11.60 13.85 8.64
N VAL A 160 11.50 12.78 9.42
CA VAL A 160 11.11 12.76 10.83
C VAL A 160 11.93 11.69 11.57
N ASN A 161 11.76 11.59 12.88
CA ASN A 161 12.32 10.48 13.68
C ASN A 161 11.18 9.64 14.27
N TRP A 162 11.24 8.33 14.10
CA TRP A 162 10.39 7.37 14.79
C TRP A 162 11.11 6.94 16.07
N PHE A 163 10.59 7.36 17.22
CA PHE A 163 11.38 7.39 18.46
C PHE A 163 12.68 8.19 18.23
N ASN A 164 13.82 7.54 18.26
CA ASN A 164 15.13 8.16 18.03
C ASN A 164 15.77 7.72 16.71
N THR A 165 15.03 7.04 15.85
CA THR A 165 15.55 6.52 14.58
C THR A 165 15.10 7.42 13.42
N PRO A 166 16.05 8.00 12.65
CA PRO A 166 15.71 8.79 11.48
C PRO A 166 14.93 7.98 10.45
N THR A 167 13.85 8.57 9.91
CA THR A 167 12.97 7.98 8.91
C THR A 167 12.27 9.08 8.11
N ASN A 168 11.18 8.76 7.45
CA ASN A 168 10.30 9.71 6.77
C ASN A 168 8.82 9.37 7.04
N LEU A 169 7.94 10.33 6.76
CA LEU A 169 6.52 10.17 7.04
C LEU A 169 5.88 9.02 6.24
N HIS A 170 6.32 8.83 4.98
CA HIS A 170 5.89 7.73 4.13
C HIS A 170 6.15 6.36 4.80
N SER A 171 7.42 6.10 5.17
CA SER A 171 7.81 4.82 5.79
C SER A 171 7.10 4.55 7.12
N ILE A 172 6.72 5.58 7.88
CA ILE A 172 5.94 5.39 9.11
C ILE A 172 4.60 4.75 8.80
N TRP A 173 3.91 5.23 7.76
CA TRP A 173 2.61 4.70 7.36
C TRP A 173 2.71 3.38 6.62
N ASP A 174 3.77 3.16 5.84
CA ASP A 174 3.98 1.88 5.18
C ASP A 174 4.20 0.73 6.15
N SER A 175 5.06 0.93 7.15
CA SER A 175 5.59 -0.17 7.92
C SER A 175 5.55 0.06 9.42
N GLN A 176 6.11 1.16 9.92
CA GLN A 176 6.44 1.30 11.34
C GLN A 176 5.22 1.30 12.26
N LEU A 177 4.09 1.87 11.84
CA LEU A 177 2.84 1.82 12.60
C LEU A 177 2.25 0.40 12.67
N ILE A 178 2.36 -0.37 11.58
CA ILE A 178 1.87 -1.73 11.50
C ILE A 178 2.74 -2.65 12.35
N GLU A 179 4.06 -2.60 12.13
CA GLU A 179 5.06 -3.40 12.84
C GLU A 179 5.07 -3.11 14.34
N PHE A 180 4.72 -1.88 14.74
CA PHE A 180 4.61 -1.49 16.14
C PHE A 180 3.56 -2.31 16.91
N GLN A 181 2.55 -2.84 16.23
CA GLN A 181 1.53 -3.70 16.85
C GLN A 181 2.07 -5.08 17.25
N GLN A 182 3.18 -5.52 16.66
CA GLN A 182 3.82 -6.82 16.90
C GLN A 182 2.87 -8.01 16.72
N LEU A 183 1.94 -7.90 15.77
CA LEU A 183 1.01 -8.95 15.39
C LEU A 183 1.42 -9.52 14.03
N SER A 184 1.24 -10.81 13.81
CA SER A 184 1.26 -11.36 12.47
C SER A 184 0.10 -10.82 11.64
N TYR A 185 0.22 -10.80 10.30
CA TYR A 185 -0.86 -10.32 9.43
C TYR A 185 -2.19 -11.05 9.67
N THR A 186 -2.16 -12.31 10.06
CA THR A 186 -3.37 -13.09 10.37
C THR A 186 -4.01 -12.66 11.69
N GLU A 187 -3.21 -12.42 12.72
CA GLU A 187 -3.69 -11.91 14.01
C GLU A 187 -4.25 -10.50 13.84
N TYR A 188 -3.52 -9.65 13.10
CA TYR A 188 -3.95 -8.29 12.81
C TYR A 188 -5.27 -8.27 12.03
N THR A 189 -5.37 -9.07 10.97
CA THR A 189 -6.63 -9.25 10.22
C THR A 189 -7.77 -9.64 11.14
N ASN A 190 -7.57 -10.65 11.99
CA ASN A 190 -8.62 -11.09 12.93
C ASN A 190 -9.04 -9.98 13.91
N ALA A 191 -8.09 -9.13 14.33
CA ALA A 191 -8.35 -8.04 15.25
C ALA A 191 -9.20 -6.91 14.63
N ILE A 192 -9.02 -6.61 13.33
CA ILE A 192 -9.67 -5.46 12.69
C ILE A 192 -10.82 -5.81 11.72
N ASN A 193 -10.91 -7.06 11.25
CA ASN A 193 -11.88 -7.45 10.22
C ASN A 193 -13.31 -7.59 10.76
N HIS A 194 -13.85 -6.48 11.26
CA HIS A 194 -15.19 -6.40 11.81
C HIS A 194 -16.01 -5.34 11.07
N THR A 195 -16.87 -5.76 10.14
CA THR A 195 -17.74 -4.87 9.37
C THR A 195 -19.18 -5.37 9.36
N THR A 196 -20.12 -4.45 9.33
CA THR A 196 -21.52 -4.78 9.01
C THR A 196 -21.70 -4.95 7.50
N LEU A 197 -22.77 -5.64 7.08
CA LEU A 197 -23.12 -5.74 5.66
C LEU A 197 -23.38 -4.35 5.04
N ALA A 198 -23.98 -3.43 5.79
CA ALA A 198 -24.25 -2.07 5.34
C ALA A 198 -22.96 -1.31 5.03
N GLN A 199 -21.97 -1.36 5.94
CA GLN A 199 -20.65 -0.74 5.72
C GLN A 199 -19.93 -1.33 4.49
N ARG A 200 -19.93 -2.66 4.34
CA ARG A 200 -19.32 -3.30 3.16
C ARG A 200 -19.98 -2.84 1.87
N ASN A 201 -21.30 -2.83 1.83
CA ASN A 201 -22.05 -2.38 0.65
C ASN A 201 -21.80 -0.92 0.29
N GLU A 202 -21.67 -0.06 1.29
CA GLU A 202 -21.32 1.35 1.12
C GLU A 202 -19.91 1.49 0.53
N TRP A 203 -18.92 0.87 1.15
CA TRP A 203 -17.52 0.98 0.74
C TRP A 203 -17.26 0.39 -0.64
N GLN A 204 -17.88 -0.74 -0.97
CA GLN A 204 -17.74 -1.39 -2.28
C GLN A 204 -18.42 -0.64 -3.43
N LYS A 205 -19.42 0.20 -3.14
CA LYS A 205 -20.09 1.06 -4.13
C LYS A 205 -19.35 2.38 -4.38
N ALA A 206 -18.49 2.78 -3.47
CA ALA A 206 -17.76 4.04 -3.59
C ALA A 206 -16.84 4.01 -4.84
N PRO A 207 -16.83 5.06 -5.67
CA PRO A 207 -15.95 5.14 -6.83
C PRO A 207 -14.48 5.33 -6.41
N ILE A 208 -13.53 5.00 -7.29
CA ILE A 208 -12.07 5.13 -7.02
C ILE A 208 -11.72 6.58 -6.62
N ALA A 209 -12.33 7.57 -7.23
CA ALA A 209 -12.12 8.98 -6.86
C ALA A 209 -12.43 9.26 -5.37
N GLN A 210 -13.43 8.58 -4.81
CA GLN A 210 -13.73 8.69 -3.38
C GLN A 210 -12.63 8.04 -2.52
N TRP A 211 -12.05 6.93 -2.96
CA TRP A 211 -10.96 6.27 -2.23
C TRP A 211 -9.72 7.16 -2.17
N LEU A 212 -9.34 7.72 -3.31
CA LEU A 212 -8.22 8.66 -3.42
C LEU A 212 -8.45 9.91 -2.57
N TYR A 213 -9.66 10.47 -2.63
CA TYR A 213 -10.02 11.63 -1.82
C TYR A 213 -9.90 11.34 -0.31
N GLU A 214 -10.45 10.22 0.16
CA GLU A 214 -10.38 9.82 1.58
C GLU A 214 -8.93 9.67 2.04
N SER A 215 -8.08 9.01 1.26
CA SER A 215 -6.66 8.83 1.58
C SER A 215 -5.90 10.16 1.55
N ASN A 216 -6.14 11.01 0.55
CA ASN A 216 -5.54 12.34 0.46
C ASN A 216 -5.94 13.23 1.65
N GLN A 217 -7.20 13.23 2.08
CA GLN A 217 -7.63 14.02 3.25
C GLN A 217 -6.92 13.59 4.54
N ILE A 218 -6.58 12.31 4.67
CA ILE A 218 -5.77 11.84 5.79
C ILE A 218 -4.33 12.39 5.65
N ALA A 219 -3.74 12.32 4.46
CA ALA A 219 -2.41 12.87 4.19
C ALA A 219 -2.35 14.37 4.52
N GLU A 220 -3.32 15.16 4.04
CA GLU A 220 -3.42 16.59 4.32
C GLU A 220 -3.45 16.87 5.83
N LYS A 221 -4.24 16.10 6.58
CA LYS A 221 -4.29 16.23 8.04
C LYS A 221 -2.93 15.94 8.67
N LEU A 222 -2.22 14.90 8.24
CA LEU A 222 -0.89 14.56 8.77
C LEU A 222 0.11 15.67 8.55
N TYR A 223 0.11 16.32 7.39
CA TYR A 223 0.97 17.49 7.10
C TYR A 223 0.66 18.71 7.99
N THR A 224 -0.55 18.83 8.51
CA THR A 224 -0.87 19.90 9.48
C THR A 224 -0.43 19.56 10.90
N GLU A 225 -0.33 18.29 11.25
CA GLU A 225 -0.03 17.79 12.61
C GLU A 225 1.47 17.64 12.86
N ILE A 226 2.28 17.44 11.81
CA ILE A 226 3.69 17.09 11.89
C ILE A 226 4.53 18.11 11.12
N LYS A 227 5.76 18.33 11.59
CA LYS A 227 6.74 19.18 10.91
C LYS A 227 7.99 18.37 10.54
N PRO A 228 8.68 18.71 9.43
CA PRO A 228 9.96 18.11 9.13
C PRO A 228 10.93 18.26 10.31
N GLY A 229 11.59 17.15 10.66
CA GLY A 229 12.51 17.08 11.80
C GLY A 229 11.89 16.69 13.13
N ASP A 230 10.56 16.57 13.23
CA ASP A 230 9.90 16.16 14.46
C ASP A 230 10.35 14.76 14.91
N THR A 231 10.41 14.57 16.23
CA THR A 231 10.56 13.25 16.83
C THR A 231 9.21 12.76 17.29
N LEU A 232 8.71 11.75 16.60
CA LEU A 232 7.41 11.15 16.88
C LEU A 232 7.59 10.09 17.98
N SER A 233 6.91 10.30 19.10
CA SER A 233 6.78 9.26 20.12
C SER A 233 5.88 8.17 19.59
N GLY A 234 6.46 6.99 19.29
CA GLY A 234 5.72 5.87 18.72
C GLY A 234 4.46 5.53 19.51
N TYR A 235 4.51 5.56 20.84
CA TYR A 235 3.33 5.29 21.69
C TYR A 235 2.21 6.31 21.47
N LYS A 236 2.53 7.60 21.53
CA LYS A 236 1.54 8.67 21.38
C LYS A 236 1.04 8.74 19.93
N TYR A 237 1.95 8.63 18.98
CA TYR A 237 1.62 8.68 17.56
C TYR A 237 0.73 7.49 17.17
N ASN A 238 1.07 6.28 17.62
CA ASN A 238 0.23 5.10 17.44
C ASN A 238 -1.17 5.29 18.06
N PHE A 239 -1.23 5.76 19.32
CA PHE A 239 -2.52 6.01 19.99
C PHE A 239 -3.42 6.96 19.19
N ASN A 240 -2.84 7.99 18.60
CA ASN A 240 -3.59 8.99 17.82
C ASN A 240 -4.05 8.50 16.45
N HIS A 241 -3.30 7.56 15.83
CA HIS A 241 -3.49 7.22 14.40
C HIS A 241 -3.88 5.77 14.15
N ILE A 242 -3.85 4.89 15.16
CA ILE A 242 -4.12 3.46 14.97
C ILE A 242 -5.51 3.17 14.41
N GLU A 243 -6.54 3.91 14.82
CA GLU A 243 -7.90 3.75 14.29
C GLU A 243 -7.97 4.15 12.81
N THR A 244 -7.26 5.23 12.43
CA THR A 244 -7.18 5.66 11.03
C THR A 244 -6.48 4.62 10.18
N LEU A 245 -5.34 4.09 10.64
CA LEU A 245 -4.60 3.03 9.99
C LEU A 245 -5.49 1.79 9.79
N ASN A 246 -6.11 1.30 10.85
CA ASN A 246 -6.97 0.13 10.83
C ASN A 246 -8.14 0.29 9.86
N ASN A 247 -8.75 1.47 9.82
CA ASN A 247 -9.84 1.78 8.89
C ASN A 247 -9.37 1.78 7.43
N GLN A 248 -8.17 2.28 7.14
CA GLN A 248 -7.62 2.27 5.78
C GLN A 248 -7.31 0.84 5.32
N LEU A 249 -6.66 0.03 6.15
CA LEU A 249 -6.40 -1.39 5.87
C LEU A 249 -7.71 -2.17 5.64
N LEU A 250 -8.70 -1.93 6.48
CA LEU A 250 -10.01 -2.59 6.40
C LEU A 250 -10.77 -2.19 5.14
N LYS A 251 -10.82 -0.88 4.81
CA LYS A 251 -11.43 -0.37 3.57
C LYS A 251 -10.74 -0.92 2.34
N ALA A 252 -9.40 -0.94 2.32
CA ALA A 252 -8.62 -1.50 1.23
C ALA A 252 -9.04 -2.94 0.91
N GLY A 253 -9.05 -3.82 1.93
CA GLY A 253 -9.45 -5.21 1.75
C GLY A 253 -10.91 -5.39 1.33
N VAL A 254 -11.84 -4.65 1.93
CA VAL A 254 -13.28 -4.72 1.58
C VAL A 254 -13.55 -4.23 0.15
N ARG A 255 -12.91 -3.13 -0.26
CA ARG A 255 -13.03 -2.55 -1.60
C ARG A 255 -12.37 -3.46 -2.65
N LEU A 256 -11.22 -4.03 -2.34
CA LEU A 256 -10.55 -5.04 -3.17
C LEU A 256 -11.48 -6.23 -3.42
N ALA A 257 -12.09 -6.79 -2.37
CA ALA A 257 -13.06 -7.87 -2.53
C ALA A 257 -14.25 -7.47 -3.44
N GLY A 258 -14.76 -6.25 -3.30
CA GLY A 258 -15.82 -5.73 -4.15
C GLY A 258 -15.46 -5.71 -5.63
N VAL A 259 -14.27 -5.20 -5.96
CA VAL A 259 -13.76 -5.17 -7.35
C VAL A 259 -13.53 -6.58 -7.87
N LEU A 260 -12.91 -7.45 -7.09
CA LEU A 260 -12.65 -8.84 -7.48
C LEU A 260 -13.95 -9.62 -7.71
N ASN A 261 -14.95 -9.44 -6.85
CA ASN A 261 -16.27 -10.04 -7.04
C ASN A 261 -16.94 -9.53 -8.33
N GLN A 262 -16.85 -8.23 -8.60
CA GLN A 262 -17.43 -7.65 -9.82
C GLN A 262 -16.75 -8.19 -11.10
N LEU A 263 -15.45 -8.45 -11.05
CA LEU A 263 -14.69 -8.92 -12.22
C LEU A 263 -14.84 -10.40 -12.48
N PHE A 264 -15.02 -11.21 -11.43
CA PHE A 264 -14.86 -12.67 -11.50
C PHE A 264 -16.10 -13.47 -11.02
N SER A 265 -17.24 -12.82 -10.77
CA SER A 265 -18.49 -13.50 -10.39
C SER A 265 -19.43 -13.71 -11.56
#